data_c42220f70b844406fa456900863a4252
#
_entry.id   c42220f70b844406fa456900863a4252
#
_cell.length_a   1.000
_cell.length_b   1.000
_cell.length_c   1.000
_cell.angle_alpha   90.00
_cell.angle_beta   90.00
_cell.angle_gamma   90.00
#
_symmetry.space_group_name_H-M   'P 1'
#
loop_
_entity.id
_entity.type
_entity.pdbx_description
1 polymer ?
#
loop_
_entity_poly.entity_id
_entity_poly.type
_entity_poly.pdbx_seq_one_letter_code
_entity_poly.pdbx_strand_id
1 'polypeptide(L)'
;MLRRDMGSTGKRLAAVATTTSFDKFWTWLSGHAHCILRAGTPEVVLIDHDDFHWTLITEDEQTHVVQLARAKELVGELLVFPAEIAYVQVEPTETDGEWLFECIIETEKAREVAYHFVMAHEYEDGEHRREEKWTH
;
A
#
# COMPACT_ATOMS: atom_id res chain seq x y z
N MET A 1 -8.65 9.33 26.97
CA MET A 1 -8.75 9.58 26.23
C MET A 1 -9.24 9.56 25.45
N LEU A 2 -9.61 9.49 25.65
CA LEU A 2 -10.06 9.54 24.82
C LEU A 2 -10.24 10.02 24.01
N ARG A 3 -9.98 10.39 23.89
CA ARG A 3 -10.17 10.96 23.05
C ARG A 3 -10.09 10.82 21.99
N ARG A 4 -9.68 10.68 21.97
CA ARG A 4 -9.51 10.58 20.95
C ARG A 4 -10.22 10.33 20.04
N ASP A 5 -10.33 10.20 20.43
CA ASP A 5 -10.83 9.77 19.67
C ASP A 5 -11.99 9.93 19.40
N MET A 6 -12.40 10.59 19.80
CA MET A 6 -13.66 10.50 19.61
C MET A 6 -14.20 11.33 18.52
N GLY A 7 -14.02 12.58 18.43
CA GLY A 7 -14.48 13.37 17.36
C GLY A 7 -13.89 12.95 16.07
N SER A 8 -12.68 12.63 16.12
CA SER A 8 -12.04 12.18 14.90
C SER A 8 -12.49 10.79 14.55
N THR A 9 -13.07 10.11 15.50
CA THR A 9 -13.62 8.80 15.24
C THR A 9 -14.74 8.88 14.23
N GLY A 10 -15.59 9.88 14.32
CA GLY A 10 -16.65 10.03 13.35
C GLY A 10 -16.13 10.20 11.96
N LYS A 11 -15.07 10.97 11.81
CA LYS A 11 -14.49 11.15 10.52
C LYS A 11 -13.93 9.87 9.98
N ARG A 12 -13.27 9.11 10.82
CA ARG A 12 -12.72 7.87 10.38
C ARG A 12 -13.75 6.94 9.88
N LEU A 13 -14.88 6.88 10.56
CA LEU A 13 -15.95 6.01 10.11
C LEU A 13 -16.46 6.42 8.77
N ALA A 14 -16.44 7.70 8.47
CA ALA A 14 -16.89 8.17 7.18
C ALA A 14 -15.93 7.76 6.08
N ALA A 15 -14.65 7.65 6.42
CA ALA A 15 -13.65 7.26 5.45
C ALA A 15 -13.38 5.77 5.60
N VAL A 16 -14.35 4.99 5.23
CA VAL A 16 -14.33 3.54 5.43
C VAL A 16 -13.27 2.88 4.57
N ALA A 17 -12.66 1.85 5.13
CA ALA A 17 -11.68 1.05 4.41
C ALA A 17 -12.34 0.35 3.25
N THR A 18 -11.62 0.24 2.15
CA THR A 18 -12.07 -0.50 0.99
C THR A 18 -11.09 -1.63 0.74
N THR A 19 -11.47 -2.57 -0.11
CA THR A 19 -10.59 -3.68 -0.44
C THR A 19 -10.42 -3.77 -1.95
N THR A 20 -9.30 -4.32 -2.35
CA THR A 20 -9.04 -4.58 -3.76
C THR A 20 -8.19 -5.84 -3.85
N SER A 21 -8.09 -6.40 -5.05
CA SER A 21 -7.27 -7.57 -5.24
C SER A 21 -5.80 -7.15 -5.24
N PHE A 22 -4.93 -8.09 -4.91
CA PHE A 22 -3.51 -7.79 -4.94
C PHE A 22 -3.04 -7.45 -6.35
N ASP A 23 -3.54 -8.15 -7.35
CA ASP A 23 -3.12 -7.90 -8.72
C ASP A 23 -3.43 -6.48 -9.16
N LYS A 24 -4.61 -5.99 -8.84
CA LYS A 24 -4.98 -4.61 -9.18
C LYS A 24 -4.11 -3.64 -8.42
N PHE A 25 -3.89 -3.91 -7.14
CA PHE A 25 -3.06 -3.06 -6.33
C PHE A 25 -1.63 -2.98 -6.88
N TRP A 26 -1.05 -4.13 -7.22
CA TRP A 26 0.33 -4.15 -7.70
C TRP A 26 0.47 -3.38 -9.01
N THR A 27 -0.49 -3.52 -9.90
CA THR A 27 -0.48 -2.79 -11.16
C THR A 27 -0.52 -1.29 -10.91
N TRP A 28 -1.42 -0.87 -10.01
CA TRP A 28 -1.54 0.53 -9.64
C TRP A 28 -0.26 1.03 -8.97
N LEU A 29 0.26 0.26 -8.04
CA LEU A 29 1.45 0.61 -7.30
C LEU A 29 2.64 0.80 -8.23
N SER A 30 2.76 -0.04 -9.25
CA SER A 30 3.86 0.05 -10.19
C SER A 30 3.88 1.39 -10.92
N GLY A 31 2.73 2.01 -11.09
CA GLY A 31 2.66 3.33 -11.70
C GLY A 31 2.79 4.45 -10.69
N HIS A 32 2.85 4.13 -9.39
CA HIS A 32 2.89 5.14 -8.34
C HIS A 32 4.03 4.89 -7.36
N ALA A 33 5.08 4.21 -7.80
CA ALA A 33 6.17 3.88 -6.90
C ALA A 33 6.78 5.10 -6.23
N HIS A 34 6.84 6.21 -6.94
CA HIS A 34 7.41 7.44 -6.40
C HIS A 34 6.57 8.02 -5.26
N CYS A 35 5.37 7.53 -5.05
CA CYS A 35 4.52 8.00 -3.97
C CYS A 35 4.62 7.14 -2.72
N ILE A 36 5.45 6.12 -2.73
CA ILE A 36 5.62 5.26 -1.56
C ILE A 36 6.38 6.02 -0.48
N LEU A 37 5.79 6.08 0.70
CA LEU A 37 6.45 6.71 1.86
C LEU A 37 7.15 5.67 2.70
N ARG A 38 6.58 4.48 2.81
CA ARG A 38 7.24 3.38 3.48
C ARG A 38 6.55 2.06 3.10
N ALA A 39 7.29 0.99 3.21
CA ALA A 39 6.79 -0.34 2.87
C ALA A 39 7.51 -1.36 3.73
N GLY A 40 6.81 -2.41 4.13
CA GLY A 40 7.47 -3.42 4.95
C GLY A 40 6.58 -4.55 5.38
N THR A 41 7.12 -5.32 6.29
CA THR A 41 6.41 -6.37 6.99
C THR A 41 6.16 -5.87 8.42
N PRO A 42 5.48 -6.63 9.27
CA PRO A 42 5.34 -6.20 10.65
C PRO A 42 6.67 -6.04 11.40
N GLU A 43 7.72 -6.71 10.95
CA GLU A 43 9.01 -6.66 11.62
C GLU A 43 10.01 -5.67 11.05
N VAL A 44 9.91 -5.37 9.76
CA VAL A 44 10.93 -4.57 9.08
C VAL A 44 10.26 -3.57 8.16
N VAL A 45 10.70 -2.33 8.21
CA VAL A 45 10.12 -1.26 7.40
C VAL A 45 11.21 -0.54 6.63
N LEU A 46 10.98 -0.33 5.34
CA LEU A 46 11.81 0.50 4.50
C LEU A 46 11.15 1.86 4.41
N ILE A 47 11.91 2.92 4.65
CA ILE A 47 11.38 4.28 4.75
C ILE A 47 11.99 5.15 3.67
N ASP A 48 11.15 5.90 2.98
CA ASP A 48 11.57 6.80 1.92
C ASP A 48 12.45 7.93 2.47
N HIS A 49 13.28 8.48 1.62
CA HIS A 49 14.14 9.59 1.95
C HIS A 49 14.39 10.38 0.66
N ASP A 50 14.85 11.60 0.79
CA ASP A 50 15.00 12.51 -0.35
C ASP A 50 15.81 11.94 -1.49
N ASP A 51 16.88 11.22 -1.17
CA ASP A 51 17.78 10.69 -2.20
C ASP A 51 17.45 9.27 -2.61
N PHE A 52 16.37 8.72 -2.07
CA PHE A 52 16.01 7.34 -2.33
C PHE A 52 14.97 7.27 -3.44
N HIS A 53 14.94 6.12 -4.10
CA HIS A 53 13.86 5.87 -5.06
C HIS A 53 13.47 4.41 -5.00
N TRP A 54 12.23 4.17 -5.33
CA TRP A 54 11.60 2.86 -5.24
C TRP A 54 11.49 2.26 -6.63
N THR A 55 11.74 0.95 -6.70
CA THR A 55 11.57 0.20 -7.93
C THR A 55 10.80 -1.07 -7.60
N LEU A 56 9.80 -1.36 -8.43
CA LEU A 56 9.00 -2.56 -8.26
C LEU A 56 9.31 -3.51 -9.40
N ILE A 57 9.57 -4.75 -9.06
CA ILE A 57 9.98 -5.76 -10.02
C ILE A 57 9.06 -6.96 -9.90
N THR A 58 8.49 -7.38 -11.03
CA THR A 58 7.75 -8.63 -11.09
C THR A 58 8.71 -9.67 -11.61
N GLU A 59 9.30 -10.43 -10.70
CA GLU A 59 10.31 -11.39 -11.06
C GLU A 59 9.71 -12.58 -11.82
N ASP A 60 8.61 -13.07 -11.26
CA ASP A 60 7.85 -14.12 -11.92
C ASP A 60 6.46 -14.11 -11.29
N GLU A 61 5.66 -15.13 -11.59
CA GLU A 61 4.28 -15.15 -11.09
C GLU A 61 4.21 -15.33 -9.59
N GLN A 62 5.29 -15.79 -8.97
CA GLN A 62 5.29 -16.15 -7.58
C GLN A 62 6.03 -15.17 -6.69
N THR A 63 6.84 -14.32 -7.27
CA THR A 63 7.69 -13.44 -6.48
C THR A 63 7.75 -12.05 -7.09
N HIS A 64 7.41 -11.07 -6.29
CA HIS A 64 7.57 -9.67 -6.64
C HIS A 64 8.58 -9.07 -5.68
N VAL A 65 9.24 -8.01 -6.10
CA VAL A 65 10.27 -7.37 -5.28
C VAL A 65 10.05 -5.87 -5.25
N VAL A 66 10.12 -5.31 -4.06
CA VAL A 66 10.11 -3.86 -3.87
C VAL A 66 11.51 -3.49 -3.44
N GLN A 67 12.16 -2.63 -4.21
CA GLN A 67 13.53 -2.22 -3.91
C GLN A 67 13.60 -0.74 -3.58
N LEU A 68 14.40 -0.42 -2.60
CA LEU A 68 14.69 0.96 -2.25
C LEU A 68 16.19 1.16 -2.46
N ALA A 69 16.54 2.17 -3.24
CA ALA A 69 17.94 2.42 -3.59
C ALA A 69 18.28 3.88 -3.47
N ARG A 70 19.54 4.15 -3.21
CA ARG A 70 20.09 5.49 -3.26
C ARG A 70 21.14 5.49 -4.36
N ALA A 71 20.86 6.22 -5.44
CA ALA A 71 21.66 6.12 -6.65
C ALA A 71 21.69 4.66 -7.09
N LYS A 72 22.87 4.06 -7.21
CA LYS A 72 22.97 2.67 -7.65
C LYS A 72 23.11 1.70 -6.50
N GLU A 73 23.08 2.19 -5.27
CA GLU A 73 23.24 1.35 -4.11
C GLU A 73 21.91 0.88 -3.58
N LEU A 74 21.77 -0.41 -3.42
CA LEU A 74 20.55 -0.97 -2.85
C LEU A 74 20.55 -0.68 -1.34
N VAL A 75 19.50 -0.03 -0.86
CA VAL A 75 19.31 0.24 0.55
C VAL A 75 18.61 -0.94 1.21
N GLY A 76 17.60 -1.48 0.55
CA GLY A 76 16.88 -2.62 1.07
C GLY A 76 15.92 -3.15 0.06
N GLU A 77 15.42 -4.34 0.31
CA GLU A 77 14.39 -4.88 -0.57
C GLU A 77 13.42 -5.76 0.20
N LEU A 78 12.22 -5.84 -0.33
CA LEU A 78 11.12 -6.56 0.27
C LEU A 78 10.63 -7.56 -0.75
N LEU A 79 10.62 -8.83 -0.38
CA LEU A 79 10.08 -9.87 -1.24
C LEU A 79 8.61 -10.03 -0.93
N VAL A 80 7.80 -10.01 -1.96
CA VAL A 80 6.37 -10.12 -1.82
C VAL A 80 5.89 -11.36 -2.57
N PHE A 81 5.09 -12.18 -1.92
CA PHE A 81 4.61 -13.42 -2.48
C PHE A 81 3.11 -13.33 -2.73
N PRO A 82 2.71 -13.00 -3.95
CA PRO A 82 1.30 -12.72 -4.25
C PRO A 82 0.34 -13.86 -3.91
N ALA A 83 0.80 -15.10 -4.06
CA ALA A 83 -0.08 -16.23 -3.85
C ALA A 83 -0.57 -16.36 -2.41
N GLU A 84 0.14 -15.74 -1.48
CA GLU A 84 -0.24 -15.79 -0.08
C GLU A 84 -1.22 -14.71 0.30
N ILE A 85 -1.43 -13.73 -0.57
CA ILE A 85 -2.23 -12.56 -0.22
C ILE A 85 -3.67 -12.77 -0.66
N ALA A 86 -4.58 -12.66 0.30
CA ALA A 86 -6.00 -12.82 0.01
C ALA A 86 -6.59 -11.56 -0.60
N TYR A 87 -6.21 -10.40 -0.10
CA TYR A 87 -6.69 -9.12 -0.61
C TYR A 87 -5.88 -7.98 -0.01
N VAL A 88 -6.11 -6.77 -0.50
CA VAL A 88 -5.46 -5.57 0.01
C VAL A 88 -6.52 -4.66 0.60
N GLN A 89 -6.30 -4.19 1.81
CA GLN A 89 -7.20 -3.28 2.48
C GLN A 89 -6.62 -1.88 2.42
N VAL A 90 -7.45 -0.91 2.04
CA VAL A 90 -7.03 0.45 1.80
C VAL A 90 -7.79 1.39 2.72
N GLU A 91 -7.09 2.26 3.43
CA GLU A 91 -7.76 3.23 4.28
C GLU A 91 -6.87 4.46 4.46
N PRO A 92 -7.48 5.61 4.74
CA PRO A 92 -6.68 6.80 5.00
C PRO A 92 -6.02 6.66 6.37
N THR A 93 -4.89 7.33 6.54
CA THR A 93 -4.25 7.40 7.84
C THR A 93 -4.72 8.67 8.54
N GLU A 94 -4.19 8.92 9.73
CA GLU A 94 -4.51 10.14 10.44
C GLU A 94 -3.84 11.36 9.82
N THR A 95 -2.84 11.14 9.01
CA THR A 95 -2.15 12.22 8.33
C THR A 95 -2.86 12.49 7.02
N ASP A 96 -3.26 13.73 6.82
CA ASP A 96 -3.96 14.12 5.62
C ASP A 96 -3.12 13.82 4.39
N GLY A 97 -3.72 13.20 3.40
CA GLY A 97 -3.02 12.86 2.17
C GLY A 97 -2.21 11.59 2.22
N GLU A 98 -2.28 10.85 3.31
CA GLU A 98 -1.58 9.58 3.43
C GLU A 98 -2.56 8.43 3.49
N TRP A 99 -2.21 7.35 2.82
CA TRP A 99 -3.07 6.17 2.72
C TRP A 99 -2.30 4.92 3.08
N LEU A 100 -2.95 4.06 3.85
CA LEU A 100 -2.37 2.80 4.29
C LEU A 100 -2.95 1.67 3.46
N PHE A 101 -2.05 0.84 2.94
CA PHE A 101 -2.42 -0.34 2.17
C PHE A 101 -1.87 -1.55 2.91
N GLU A 102 -2.75 -2.45 3.28
CA GLU A 102 -2.34 -3.65 4.02
C GLU A 102 -2.66 -4.89 3.20
N CYS A 103 -1.63 -5.66 2.90
CA CYS A 103 -1.80 -6.91 2.18
C CYS A 103 -2.10 -7.99 3.20
N ILE A 104 -3.30 -8.54 3.12
CA ILE A 104 -3.84 -9.44 4.15
C ILE A 104 -3.70 -10.87 3.71
N ILE A 105 -3.21 -11.72 4.62
CA ILE A 105 -3.26 -13.16 4.44
C ILE A 105 -4.31 -13.70 5.40
N GLU A 106 -4.99 -14.74 4.96
CA GLU A 106 -6.04 -15.36 5.77
C GLU A 106 -5.67 -16.79 6.03
N THR A 107 -5.73 -17.17 7.29
CA THR A 107 -5.54 -18.55 7.68
C THR A 107 -6.85 -19.02 8.33
N GLU A 108 -6.89 -20.28 8.68
CA GLU A 108 -8.07 -20.81 9.33
C GLU A 108 -8.35 -20.12 10.65
N LYS A 109 -7.34 -19.58 11.27
CA LYS A 109 -7.47 -19.02 12.60
C LYS A 109 -7.55 -17.52 12.65
N ALA A 110 -6.99 -16.83 11.64
CA ALA A 110 -6.88 -15.40 11.77
C ALA A 110 -6.57 -14.72 10.43
N ARG A 111 -6.71 -13.42 10.43
CA ARG A 111 -6.24 -12.56 9.34
C ARG A 111 -5.02 -11.85 9.85
N GLU A 112 -4.02 -11.75 9.00
CA GLU A 112 -2.78 -11.10 9.38
C GLU A 112 -2.30 -10.19 8.27
N VAL A 113 -1.63 -9.12 8.66
CA VAL A 113 -1.02 -8.23 7.70
C VAL A 113 0.35 -8.79 7.36
N ALA A 114 0.52 -9.20 6.11
CA ALA A 114 1.81 -9.70 5.66
C ALA A 114 2.72 -8.56 5.24
N TYR A 115 2.18 -7.58 4.52
CA TYR A 115 2.93 -6.44 4.04
C TYR A 115 2.09 -5.20 4.18
N HIS A 116 2.74 -4.06 4.34
CA HIS A 116 2.04 -2.79 4.34
C HIS A 116 2.79 -1.78 3.51
N PHE A 117 2.02 -0.84 2.96
CA PHE A 117 2.57 0.28 2.20
C PHE A 117 1.85 1.53 2.67
N VAL A 118 2.59 2.61 2.88
CA VAL A 118 1.98 3.90 3.14
C VAL A 118 2.32 4.79 1.97
N MET A 119 1.29 5.39 1.38
CA MET A 119 1.41 6.12 0.14
C MET A 119 0.96 7.56 0.32
N ALA A 120 1.60 8.46 -0.39
CA ALA A 120 1.17 9.85 -0.45
C ALA A 120 0.17 10.02 -1.59
N HIS A 121 -0.69 9.03 -1.80
CA HIS A 121 -1.63 9.04 -2.92
C HIS A 121 -2.78 8.09 -2.62
N GLU A 122 -3.98 8.53 -2.94
CA GLU A 122 -5.17 7.70 -2.78
C GLU A 122 -5.23 6.65 -3.87
N TYR A 123 -5.68 5.45 -3.51
CA TYR A 123 -5.82 4.38 -4.50
C TYR A 123 -6.96 4.71 -5.45
N GLU A 124 -6.71 4.51 -6.74
CA GLU A 124 -7.73 4.70 -7.75
C GLU A 124 -7.80 3.48 -8.64
N ASP A 125 -8.99 2.92 -8.76
CA ASP A 125 -9.25 1.84 -9.67
C ASP A 125 -9.16 2.40 -11.09
N GLY A 126 -8.49 1.67 -11.98
CA GLY A 126 -8.33 2.12 -13.35
C GLY A 126 -9.66 2.35 -14.05
N GLU A 127 -10.64 1.52 -13.75
CA GLU A 127 -11.96 1.69 -14.35
C GLU A 127 -12.62 2.96 -13.87
N HIS A 128 -12.50 3.22 -12.59
CA HIS A 128 -13.06 4.42 -12.01
C HIS A 128 -12.43 5.65 -12.65
N ARG A 129 -11.13 5.64 -12.84
CA ARG A 129 -10.45 6.73 -13.48
C ARG A 129 -10.95 6.98 -14.87
N ARG A 130 -11.16 5.92 -15.62
CA ARG A 130 -11.64 6.04 -16.97
C ARG A 130 -12.99 6.69 -17.01
N GLU A 131 -13.85 6.29 -16.09
CA GLU A 131 -15.18 6.87 -16.01
C GLU A 131 -15.13 8.36 -15.75
N GLU A 132 -14.28 8.76 -14.88
CA GLU A 132 -14.12 10.17 -14.58
C GLU A 132 -13.68 10.94 -15.79
N LYS A 133 -12.80 10.36 -16.56
CA LYS A 133 -12.36 11.03 -17.76
C LYS A 133 -13.47 11.22 -18.75
N TRP A 134 -14.32 10.24 -18.86
CA TRP A 134 -15.40 10.32 -19.80
C TRP A 134 -16.44 11.38 -19.45
N THR A 135 -16.57 11.67 -18.19
CA THR A 135 -17.55 12.65 -17.78
C THR A 135 -17.10 14.07 -18.00
N HIS A 136 -15.88 14.25 -18.36
CA HIS A 136 -15.38 15.57 -18.64
C HIS A 136 -15.34 15.83 -20.10
#